data_3b3943837bb09a3816a705e321f78014
#
_entry.id   3b3943837bb09a3816a705e321f78014
#
_cell.length_a   1.000
_cell.length_b   1.000
_cell.length_c   1.000
_cell.angle_alpha   90.00
_cell.angle_beta   90.00
_cell.angle_gamma   90.00
#
_symmetry.space_group_name_H-M   'P 1'
#
loop_
_entity.id
_entity.type
_entity.pdbx_description
1 polymer ?
#
loop_
_entity_poly.entity_id
_entity_poly.type
_entity_poly.pdbx_seq_one_letter_code
_entity_poly.pdbx_strand_id
1 'polypeptide(L)'
;MEVGKPISIWIPIPHNDPHQKVVDLKWSVGSELELNQISTKRENVYGNEMIYLQGVANTATAKITVNYNVVRFENSVDQQLFSKDTGDSPKSDSIYLQPSDLCFVTPQIDAYANVLSANKNSTMEIAQTFYEHILKEMSYDKKGEGWGRGDVYHA
;
A
#
# COMPACT_ATOMS: atom_id res chain seq x y z
N MET A 1 -23.07 4.76 -9.27
CA MET A 1 -23.67 3.43 -8.97
C MET A 1 -24.94 3.27 -9.78
N GLU A 2 -25.30 2.04 -10.15
CA GLU A 2 -26.60 1.78 -10.77
C GLU A 2 -27.67 1.65 -9.68
N VAL A 3 -28.74 2.43 -9.82
CA VAL A 3 -29.87 2.45 -8.88
C VAL A 3 -30.60 1.10 -8.89
N GLY A 4 -30.94 0.58 -7.72
CA GLY A 4 -31.64 -0.70 -7.55
C GLY A 4 -30.75 -1.92 -7.71
N LYS A 5 -29.43 -1.76 -7.92
CA LYS A 5 -28.50 -2.89 -8.04
C LYS A 5 -27.81 -3.19 -6.70
N PRO A 6 -27.51 -4.46 -6.43
CA PRO A 6 -26.67 -4.85 -5.31
C PRO A 6 -25.28 -4.21 -5.40
N ILE A 7 -24.78 -3.77 -4.26
CA ILE A 7 -23.45 -3.19 -4.15
C ILE A 7 -22.70 -3.83 -2.97
N SER A 8 -21.38 -3.87 -3.10
CA SER A 8 -20.45 -4.19 -2.03
C SER A 8 -19.35 -3.15 -2.02
N ILE A 9 -19.12 -2.52 -0.86
CA ILE A 9 -18.15 -1.44 -0.70
C ILE A 9 -17.17 -1.83 0.41
N TRP A 10 -15.87 -1.65 0.12
CA TRP A 10 -14.78 -1.85 1.04
C TRP A 10 -14.08 -0.53 1.26
N ILE A 11 -14.03 -0.06 2.50
CA ILE A 11 -13.42 1.21 2.87
C ILE A 11 -12.27 0.92 3.82
N PRO A 12 -11.01 1.13 3.41
CA PRO A 12 -9.87 0.98 4.29
C PRO A 12 -9.99 1.93 5.50
N ILE A 13 -9.68 1.43 6.68
CA ILE A 13 -9.61 2.21 7.90
C ILE A 13 -8.25 2.01 8.56
N PRO A 14 -7.70 3.04 9.23
CA PRO A 14 -6.47 2.90 9.97
C PRO A 14 -6.66 1.97 11.17
N HIS A 15 -5.62 1.26 11.53
CA HIS A 15 -5.58 0.41 12.72
C HIS A 15 -4.41 0.81 13.64
N ASN A 16 -4.42 0.31 14.86
CA ASN A 16 -3.33 0.50 15.81
C ASN A 16 -2.12 -0.36 15.43
N ASP A 17 -0.93 0.22 15.54
CA ASP A 17 0.34 -0.47 15.42
C ASP A 17 1.37 0.13 16.41
N PRO A 18 2.62 -0.38 16.50
CA PRO A 18 3.64 0.16 17.40
C PRO A 18 3.96 1.64 17.16
N HIS A 19 3.66 2.21 16.00
CA HIS A 19 4.02 3.56 15.58
C HIS A 19 2.82 4.50 15.50
N GLN A 20 1.61 4.00 15.70
CA GLN A 20 0.41 4.83 15.69
C GLN A 20 -0.71 4.30 16.59
N LYS A 21 -1.50 5.23 17.10
CA LYS A 21 -2.74 4.96 17.81
C LYS A 21 -3.90 5.66 17.12
N VAL A 22 -4.93 4.91 16.78
CA VAL A 22 -6.18 5.42 16.21
C VAL A 22 -7.17 5.63 17.33
N VAL A 23 -7.78 6.81 17.39
CA VAL A 23 -8.79 7.17 18.36
C VAL A 23 -10.02 7.78 17.69
N ASP A 24 -11.15 7.69 18.32
CA ASP A 24 -12.42 8.27 17.88
C ASP A 24 -12.85 7.84 16.45
N LEU A 25 -12.50 6.62 16.04
CA LEU A 25 -12.96 6.09 14.76
C LEU A 25 -14.49 5.95 14.76
N LYS A 26 -15.14 6.71 13.88
CA LYS A 26 -16.60 6.72 13.70
C LYS A 26 -16.91 6.79 12.23
N TRP A 27 -18.00 6.15 11.82
CA TRP A 27 -18.48 6.27 10.44
C TRP A 27 -19.99 6.45 10.42
N SER A 28 -20.46 7.02 9.33
CA SER A 28 -21.88 7.12 9.00
C SER A 28 -22.09 6.89 7.52
N VAL A 29 -23.23 6.33 7.19
CA VAL A 29 -23.66 6.05 5.83
C VAL A 29 -24.94 6.83 5.57
N GLY A 30 -25.02 7.51 4.45
CA GLY A 30 -26.20 8.25 4.04
C GLY A 30 -27.37 7.31 3.71
N SER A 31 -28.57 7.85 3.72
CA SER A 31 -29.83 7.15 3.39
C SER A 31 -29.93 6.71 1.92
N GLU A 32 -28.97 7.10 1.10
CA GLU A 32 -28.87 6.72 -0.31
C GLU A 32 -28.53 5.24 -0.52
N LEU A 33 -28.10 4.57 0.56
CA LEU A 33 -27.82 3.15 0.56
C LEU A 33 -28.77 2.43 1.53
N GLU A 34 -29.49 1.44 1.03
CA GLU A 34 -30.24 0.51 1.85
C GLU A 34 -29.32 -0.67 2.18
N LEU A 35 -28.76 -0.65 3.40
CA LEU A 35 -27.75 -1.62 3.81
C LEU A 35 -28.42 -2.83 4.50
N ASN A 36 -28.01 -4.01 4.08
CA ASN A 36 -28.37 -5.28 4.73
C ASN A 36 -27.20 -5.87 5.55
N GLN A 37 -25.98 -5.38 5.34
CA GLN A 37 -24.81 -5.77 6.12
C GLN A 37 -23.84 -4.60 6.31
N ILE A 38 -23.40 -4.45 7.56
CA ILE A 38 -22.28 -3.58 7.95
C ILE A 38 -21.37 -4.39 8.87
N SER A 39 -20.09 -4.43 8.59
CA SER A 39 -19.11 -5.10 9.46
C SER A 39 -17.70 -4.50 9.28
N THR A 40 -16.89 -4.58 10.31
CA THR A 40 -15.45 -4.38 10.20
C THR A 40 -14.81 -5.73 9.89
N LYS A 41 -13.93 -5.75 8.89
CA LYS A 41 -13.20 -6.95 8.48
C LYS A 41 -11.70 -6.66 8.43
N ARG A 42 -10.91 -7.65 8.76
CA ARG A 42 -9.46 -7.65 8.60
C ARG A 42 -9.09 -8.70 7.57
N GLU A 43 -8.29 -8.30 6.60
CA GLU A 43 -7.76 -9.27 5.64
C GLU A 43 -6.54 -9.98 6.22
N ASN A 44 -6.29 -11.21 5.77
CA ASN A 44 -5.36 -12.12 6.44
C ASN A 44 -3.91 -12.02 5.91
N VAL A 45 -3.69 -11.34 4.79
CA VAL A 45 -2.38 -11.30 4.13
C VAL A 45 -1.53 -10.18 4.72
N TYR A 46 -2.02 -8.95 4.67
CA TYR A 46 -1.30 -7.76 5.15
C TYR A 46 -1.87 -7.20 6.47
N GLY A 47 -2.99 -7.75 6.94
CA GLY A 47 -3.64 -7.32 8.17
C GLY A 47 -4.39 -6.00 8.05
N ASN A 48 -4.71 -5.55 6.83
CA ASN A 48 -5.47 -4.32 6.61
C ASN A 48 -6.88 -4.44 7.17
N GLU A 49 -7.36 -3.37 7.80
CA GLU A 49 -8.72 -3.30 8.32
C GLU A 49 -9.62 -2.48 7.40
N MET A 50 -10.85 -2.92 7.24
CA MET A 50 -11.81 -2.31 6.34
C MET A 50 -13.21 -2.34 6.92
N ILE A 51 -13.99 -1.29 6.64
CA ILE A 51 -15.44 -1.33 6.78
C ILE A 51 -15.99 -2.00 5.52
N TYR A 52 -16.76 -3.06 5.71
CA TYR A 52 -17.50 -3.72 4.63
C TYR A 52 -18.96 -3.36 4.72
N LEU A 53 -19.51 -2.86 3.62
CA LEU A 53 -20.90 -2.50 3.45
C LEU A 53 -21.49 -3.32 2.29
N GLN A 54 -22.66 -3.91 2.50
CA GLN A 54 -23.41 -4.58 1.46
C GLN A 54 -24.86 -4.11 1.49
N GLY A 55 -25.43 -3.89 0.31
CA GLY A 55 -26.79 -3.41 0.20
C GLY A 55 -27.21 -3.10 -1.22
N VAL A 56 -28.18 -2.20 -1.34
CA VAL A 56 -28.71 -1.72 -2.62
C VAL A 56 -28.56 -0.20 -2.69
N ALA A 57 -28.16 0.29 -3.86
CA ALA A 57 -28.08 1.73 -4.11
C ALA A 57 -29.45 2.29 -4.46
N ASN A 58 -29.95 3.24 -3.69
CA ASN A 58 -31.21 3.94 -3.96
C ASN A 58 -31.01 5.16 -4.88
N THR A 59 -29.76 5.63 -4.99
CA THR A 59 -29.38 6.77 -5.85
C THR A 59 -28.08 6.49 -6.59
N ALA A 60 -27.75 7.28 -7.61
CA ALA A 60 -26.52 7.14 -8.39
C ALA A 60 -25.26 7.50 -7.58
N THR A 61 -25.40 8.29 -6.53
CA THR A 61 -24.33 8.71 -5.63
C THR A 61 -24.73 8.45 -4.19
N ALA A 62 -23.77 8.10 -3.32
CA ALA A 62 -24.01 7.97 -1.90
C ALA A 62 -22.86 8.59 -1.12
N LYS A 63 -23.17 9.11 0.08
CA LYS A 63 -22.19 9.67 0.98
C LYS A 63 -21.88 8.69 2.10
N ILE A 64 -20.58 8.36 2.23
CA ILE A 64 -20.07 7.63 3.38
C ILE A 64 -19.01 8.52 4.03
N THR A 65 -19.13 8.74 5.32
CA THR A 65 -18.21 9.58 6.08
C THR A 65 -17.49 8.72 7.11
N VAL A 66 -16.17 8.78 7.10
CA VAL A 66 -15.32 8.14 8.10
C VAL A 66 -14.47 9.22 8.76
N ASN A 67 -14.55 9.32 10.08
CA ASN A 67 -13.80 10.28 10.88
C ASN A 67 -12.95 9.52 11.90
N TYR A 68 -11.71 9.94 12.07
CA TYR A 68 -10.80 9.39 13.07
C TYR A 68 -9.68 10.38 13.39
N ASN A 69 -9.06 10.20 14.54
CA ASN A 69 -7.82 10.86 14.91
C ASN A 69 -6.69 9.84 14.95
N VAL A 70 -5.52 10.21 14.49
CA VAL A 70 -4.31 9.38 14.56
C VAL A 70 -3.25 10.10 15.36
N VAL A 71 -2.77 9.46 16.40
CA VAL A 71 -1.57 9.86 17.13
C VAL A 71 -0.41 9.03 16.60
N ARG A 72 0.55 9.66 15.98
CA ARG A 72 1.76 8.99 15.51
C ARG A 72 2.87 9.16 16.53
N PHE A 73 3.57 8.07 16.81
CA PHE A 73 4.75 8.07 17.65
C PHE A 73 5.99 8.28 16.80
N GLU A 74 6.97 8.95 17.37
CA GLU A 74 8.27 9.09 16.73
C GLU A 74 8.89 7.70 16.52
N ASN A 75 9.33 7.44 15.32
CA ASN A 75 10.07 6.24 14.96
C ASN A 75 11.48 6.66 14.54
N SER A 76 12.45 6.52 15.44
CA SER A 76 13.86 6.70 15.13
C SER A 76 14.51 5.34 14.92
N VAL A 77 15.14 5.16 13.77
CA VAL A 77 15.91 3.96 13.49
C VAL A 77 17.35 4.23 13.89
N ASP A 78 17.90 3.39 14.77
CA ASP A 78 19.31 3.46 15.14
C ASP A 78 20.17 3.13 13.91
N GLN A 79 20.95 4.09 13.45
CA GLN A 79 21.84 3.92 12.30
C GLN A 79 22.84 2.78 12.49
N GLN A 80 23.17 2.41 13.74
CA GLN A 80 24.05 1.30 14.03
C GLN A 80 23.44 -0.07 13.66
N LEU A 81 22.11 -0.17 13.60
CA LEU A 81 21.44 -1.39 13.15
C LEU A 81 21.64 -1.66 11.66
N PHE A 82 21.85 -0.63 10.87
CA PHE A 82 22.14 -0.76 9.43
C PHE A 82 23.56 -1.26 9.12
N SER A 83 24.47 -1.15 10.07
CA SER A 83 25.86 -1.61 9.89
C SER A 83 26.01 -3.13 10.04
N LYS A 84 25.01 -3.79 10.58
CA LYS A 84 24.95 -5.25 10.69
C LYS A 84 24.10 -5.81 9.55
N ASP A 85 24.69 -5.89 8.37
CA ASP A 85 24.12 -6.67 7.27
C ASP A 85 24.17 -8.16 7.67
N THR A 86 23.11 -8.63 8.31
CA THR A 86 23.02 -10.03 8.74
C THR A 86 22.60 -10.95 7.60
N GLY A 87 22.27 -10.40 6.43
CA GLY A 87 21.80 -11.15 5.26
C GLY A 87 20.45 -11.86 5.45
N ASP A 88 19.92 -11.86 6.66
CA ASP A 88 18.68 -12.52 7.02
C ASP A 88 17.55 -11.49 7.14
N SER A 89 16.76 -11.33 6.09
CA SER A 89 15.43 -10.70 6.23
C SER A 89 14.56 -11.58 7.13
N PRO A 90 13.86 -11.00 8.11
CA PRO A 90 12.90 -11.75 8.90
C PRO A 90 11.92 -12.48 7.97
N LYS A 91 11.61 -13.75 8.25
CA LYS A 91 10.64 -14.53 7.44
C LYS A 91 9.28 -13.84 7.33
N SER A 92 8.94 -12.99 8.29
CA SER A 92 7.75 -12.13 8.28
C SER A 92 7.71 -11.15 7.11
N ASP A 93 8.86 -10.74 6.59
CA ASP A 93 8.94 -9.72 5.54
C ASP A 93 8.90 -10.33 4.13
N SER A 94 9.01 -11.66 4.03
CA SER A 94 8.99 -12.37 2.74
C SER A 94 7.74 -12.07 1.90
N ILE A 95 6.62 -11.74 2.53
CA ILE A 95 5.37 -11.37 1.86
C ILE A 95 5.51 -10.09 1.02
N TYR A 96 6.32 -9.13 1.49
CA TYR A 96 6.53 -7.84 0.80
C TYR A 96 7.54 -7.96 -0.35
N LEU A 97 8.25 -9.09 -0.42
CA LEU A 97 9.19 -9.40 -1.49
C LEU A 97 8.56 -10.22 -2.63
N GLN A 98 7.27 -10.56 -2.49
CA GLN A 98 6.57 -11.29 -3.54
C GLN A 98 6.19 -10.37 -4.70
N PRO A 99 6.30 -10.85 -5.94
CA PRO A 99 5.81 -10.09 -7.09
C PRO A 99 4.29 -9.91 -7.01
N SER A 100 3.80 -8.82 -7.61
CA SER A 100 2.38 -8.57 -7.84
C SER A 100 2.09 -8.54 -9.33
N ASP A 101 0.80 -8.50 -9.71
CA ASP A 101 0.37 -8.49 -11.12
C ASP A 101 0.96 -7.32 -11.93
N LEU A 102 1.24 -6.20 -11.28
CA LEU A 102 1.78 -4.99 -11.92
C LEU A 102 3.26 -4.76 -11.60
N CYS A 103 3.76 -5.35 -10.52
CA CYS A 103 5.13 -5.18 -10.05
C CYS A 103 5.79 -6.56 -9.92
N PHE A 104 6.43 -7.00 -10.98
CA PHE A 104 7.14 -8.28 -11.05
C PHE A 104 8.51 -8.11 -11.69
N VAL A 105 9.43 -9.02 -11.37
CA VAL A 105 10.79 -8.98 -11.89
C VAL A 105 10.81 -9.61 -13.28
N THR A 106 11.07 -8.80 -14.30
CA THR A 106 11.34 -9.30 -15.66
C THR A 106 12.82 -9.67 -15.83
N PRO A 107 13.19 -10.51 -16.80
CA PRO A 107 14.60 -10.78 -17.09
C PRO A 107 15.42 -9.52 -17.38
N GLN A 108 14.80 -8.50 -17.97
CA GLN A 108 15.45 -7.21 -18.25
C GLN A 108 15.74 -6.43 -16.97
N ILE A 109 14.75 -6.36 -16.05
CA ILE A 109 14.93 -5.69 -14.76
C ILE A 109 15.96 -6.43 -13.92
N ASP A 110 15.93 -7.76 -13.90
CA ASP A 110 16.91 -8.57 -13.18
C ASP A 110 18.33 -8.31 -13.69
N ALA A 111 18.52 -8.37 -15.01
CA ALA A 111 19.81 -8.08 -15.64
C ALA A 111 20.29 -6.65 -15.32
N TYR A 112 19.38 -5.68 -15.35
CA TYR A 112 19.69 -4.29 -15.06
C TYR A 112 20.04 -4.07 -13.60
N ALA A 113 19.30 -4.64 -12.68
CA ALA A 113 19.59 -4.61 -11.24
C ALA A 113 20.96 -5.23 -10.93
N ASN A 114 21.29 -6.35 -11.57
CA ASN A 114 22.59 -7.01 -11.43
C ASN A 114 23.76 -6.10 -11.91
N VAL A 115 23.57 -5.34 -12.98
CA VAL A 115 24.59 -4.37 -13.44
C VAL A 115 24.77 -3.25 -12.43
N LEU A 116 23.68 -2.69 -11.90
CA LEU A 116 23.73 -1.58 -10.93
C LEU A 116 24.30 -2.01 -9.59
N SER A 117 24.04 -3.23 -9.17
CA SER A 117 24.52 -3.79 -7.89
C SER A 117 25.93 -4.41 -7.99
N ALA A 118 26.50 -4.50 -9.17
CA ALA A 118 27.84 -5.05 -9.37
C ALA A 118 28.88 -4.30 -8.52
N ASN A 119 29.76 -5.07 -7.84
CA ASN A 119 30.79 -4.55 -6.95
C ASN A 119 30.29 -3.77 -5.71
N LYS A 120 29.04 -3.98 -5.29
CA LYS A 120 28.54 -3.50 -4.01
C LYS A 120 28.74 -4.60 -2.96
N ASN A 121 29.12 -4.18 -1.75
CA ASN A 121 29.54 -5.12 -0.70
C ASN A 121 28.47 -5.27 0.40
N SER A 122 27.41 -4.46 0.37
CA SER A 122 26.34 -4.52 1.35
C SER A 122 24.97 -4.21 0.75
N THR A 123 23.92 -4.70 1.38
CA THR A 123 22.53 -4.41 1.02
C THR A 123 22.24 -2.91 1.04
N MET A 124 22.86 -2.17 1.98
CA MET A 124 22.70 -0.71 2.06
C MET A 124 23.32 0.01 0.86
N GLU A 125 24.50 -0.39 0.42
CA GLU A 125 25.13 0.19 -0.78
C GLU A 125 24.31 -0.10 -2.03
N ILE A 126 23.71 -1.29 -2.14
CA ILE A 126 22.81 -1.66 -3.23
C ILE A 126 21.56 -0.78 -3.21
N ALA A 127 20.91 -0.67 -2.04
CA ALA A 127 19.71 0.15 -1.88
C ALA A 127 19.98 1.63 -2.21
N GLN A 128 21.08 2.18 -1.73
CA GLN A 128 21.49 3.55 -2.05
C GLN A 128 21.75 3.73 -3.55
N THR A 129 22.41 2.77 -4.19
CA THR A 129 22.68 2.82 -5.64
C THR A 129 21.38 2.84 -6.43
N PHE A 130 20.40 1.99 -6.08
CA PHE A 130 19.11 1.99 -6.73
C PHE A 130 18.34 3.29 -6.50
N TYR A 131 18.36 3.82 -5.28
CA TYR A 131 17.73 5.09 -4.96
C TYR A 131 18.30 6.26 -5.79
N GLU A 132 19.62 6.40 -5.83
CA GLU A 132 20.30 7.45 -6.59
C GLU A 132 20.04 7.29 -8.09
N HIS A 133 20.02 6.05 -8.58
CA HIS A 133 19.72 5.77 -9.99
C HIS A 133 18.29 6.19 -10.35
N ILE A 134 17.31 5.82 -9.53
CA ILE A 134 15.89 6.20 -9.73
C ILE A 134 15.74 7.72 -9.73
N LEU A 135 16.37 8.43 -8.79
CA LEU A 135 16.33 9.89 -8.72
C LEU A 135 16.90 10.56 -9.97
N LYS A 136 17.89 9.94 -10.59
CA LYS A 136 18.56 10.50 -11.78
C LYS A 136 17.80 10.22 -13.07
N GLU A 137 17.31 9.01 -13.24
CA GLU A 137 16.77 8.53 -14.51
C GLU A 137 15.24 8.65 -14.62
N MET A 138 14.53 8.66 -13.48
CA MET A 138 13.07 8.72 -13.49
C MET A 138 12.56 10.14 -13.22
N SER A 139 11.57 10.55 -14.00
CA SER A 139 10.82 11.78 -13.77
C SER A 139 9.33 11.49 -13.61
N TYR A 140 8.69 12.18 -12.67
CA TYR A 140 7.27 12.02 -12.46
C TYR A 140 6.45 12.76 -13.53
N ASP A 141 5.93 12.02 -14.50
CA ASP A 141 5.07 12.57 -15.55
C ASP A 141 3.59 12.23 -15.29
N LYS A 142 2.75 13.26 -15.36
CA LYS A 142 1.29 13.17 -15.22
C LYS A 142 0.53 13.23 -16.55
N LYS A 143 1.24 13.38 -17.65
CA LYS A 143 0.65 13.65 -18.97
C LYS A 143 0.69 12.46 -19.92
N GLY A 144 1.48 11.44 -19.60
CA GLY A 144 1.66 10.25 -20.42
C GLY A 144 0.41 9.36 -20.47
N GLU A 145 0.21 8.66 -21.56
CA GLU A 145 -0.76 7.56 -21.62
C GLU A 145 -0.35 6.46 -20.63
N GLY A 146 -1.29 5.94 -19.84
CA GLY A 146 -1.01 4.95 -18.79
C GLY A 146 -0.59 5.52 -17.44
N TRP A 147 -0.58 6.86 -17.29
CA TRP A 147 -0.30 7.48 -15.99
C TRP A 147 -1.15 6.87 -14.86
N GLY A 148 -0.50 6.58 -13.74
CA GLY A 148 -1.14 5.99 -12.56
C GLY A 148 -1.34 4.47 -12.62
N ARG A 149 -0.92 3.78 -13.68
CA ARG A 149 -0.97 2.31 -13.75
C ARG A 149 -0.06 1.64 -12.73
N GLY A 150 1.13 2.21 -12.51
CA GLY A 150 2.11 1.67 -11.59
C GLY A 150 2.64 0.30 -11.99
N ASP A 151 2.70 0.01 -13.28
CA ASP A 151 3.23 -1.26 -13.78
C ASP A 151 4.69 -1.12 -14.25
N VAL A 152 5.41 -2.23 -14.14
CA VAL A 152 6.83 -2.35 -14.42
C VAL A 152 7.24 -2.04 -15.87
N TYR A 153 6.32 -2.10 -16.82
CA TYR A 153 6.60 -1.77 -18.22
C TYR A 153 6.41 -0.28 -18.54
N HIS A 154 5.78 0.43 -17.61
CA HIS A 154 5.43 1.83 -17.82
C HIS A 154 6.31 2.80 -17.00
N ALA A 155 7.02 2.26 -16.03
CA ALA A 155 7.90 3.03 -15.15
C ALA A 155 9.22 3.48 -15.83
#